data_ccae5733097bd1acd9dec5b392ea20df
#
_entry.id   ccae5733097bd1acd9dec5b392ea20df
#
_cell.length_a   1.000
_cell.length_b   1.000
_cell.length_c   1.000
_cell.angle_alpha   90.00
_cell.angle_beta   90.00
_cell.angle_gamma   90.00
#
_symmetry.space_group_name_H-M   'P 1'
#
loop_
_entity.id
_entity.type
_entity.pdbx_description
1 polymer ?
#
loop_
_entity_poly.entity_id
_entity_poly.type
_entity_poly.pdbx_seq_one_letter_code
_entity_poly.pdbx_strand_id
1 'polypeptide(L)'
;MRKNNFMNKIIKLKGSILAGIIQIFACLIVYKFHIPNPNIVLFVVLSASIVQSGYLAGIISGVIAVLYSAFFFSTDHSWIFYTPINRDKLCVIVLGVISNIILVGNLQEANRQAEHKIAKLESEKKQKKKELEQQDELRKALIAADTANRAKSTFLLNMSHDIRTPLNGIWL
;
A
#
# COMPACT_ATOMS: atom_id res chain seq x y z
N MET A 1 10.09 15.08 -9.95
CA MET A 1 10.20 14.41 -8.63
C MET A 1 9.88 15.30 -7.41
N ARG A 2 10.37 16.54 -7.33
CA ARG A 2 10.18 17.46 -6.18
C ARG A 2 8.71 17.86 -5.88
N LYS A 3 7.88 18.04 -6.92
CA LYS A 3 6.47 18.47 -6.81
C LYS A 3 5.56 17.40 -6.19
N ASN A 4 5.78 16.13 -6.50
CA ASN A 4 5.00 15.01 -5.92
C ASN A 4 5.28 14.80 -4.42
N ASN A 5 6.53 15.02 -3.99
CA ASN A 5 6.89 14.92 -2.58
C ASN A 5 6.25 16.03 -1.73
N PHE A 6 6.13 17.23 -2.28
CA PHE A 6 5.48 18.37 -1.61
C PHE A 6 3.97 18.14 -1.48
N MET A 7 3.32 17.66 -2.52
CA MET A 7 1.88 17.37 -2.52
C MET A 7 1.52 16.27 -1.51
N ASN A 8 2.32 15.19 -1.46
CA ASN A 8 2.13 14.12 -0.47
C ASN A 8 2.30 14.60 0.98
N LYS A 9 3.21 15.55 1.21
CA LYS A 9 3.42 16.14 2.54
C LYS A 9 2.23 16.99 2.97
N ILE A 10 1.61 17.75 2.06
CA ILE A 10 0.40 18.54 2.31
C ILE A 10 -0.80 17.62 2.61
N ILE A 11 -0.98 16.54 1.86
CA ILE A 11 -2.08 15.58 2.07
C ILE A 11 -1.95 14.92 3.45
N LYS A 12 -0.75 14.50 3.84
CA LYS A 12 -0.48 13.93 5.18
C LYS A 12 -0.76 14.96 6.28
N LEU A 13 -0.36 16.21 6.10
CA LEU A 13 -0.60 17.26 7.07
C LEU A 13 -2.10 17.55 7.25
N LYS A 14 -2.87 17.62 6.15
CA LYS A 14 -4.32 17.78 6.20
C LYS A 14 -5.01 16.61 6.91
N GLY A 15 -4.58 15.38 6.63
CA GLY A 15 -5.07 14.19 7.33
C GLY A 15 -4.78 14.21 8.83
N SER A 16 -3.59 14.67 9.23
CA SER A 16 -3.23 14.77 10.65
C SER A 16 -4.02 15.85 11.40
N ILE A 17 -4.32 16.96 10.74
CA ILE A 17 -5.19 18.02 11.32
C ILE A 17 -6.61 17.49 11.48
N LEU A 18 -7.13 16.81 10.47
CA LEU A 18 -8.46 16.20 10.53
C LEU A 18 -8.57 15.18 11.66
N ALA A 19 -7.54 14.35 11.85
CA ALA A 19 -7.46 13.38 12.93
C ALA A 19 -7.50 14.06 14.31
N GLY A 20 -6.79 15.19 14.48
CA GLY A 20 -6.86 16.00 15.70
C GLY A 20 -8.26 16.55 15.97
N ILE A 21 -8.95 17.05 14.94
CA ILE A 21 -10.34 17.54 15.05
C ILE A 21 -11.28 16.42 15.49
N ILE A 22 -11.16 15.23 14.87
CA ILE A 22 -11.96 14.05 15.23
C ILE A 22 -11.70 13.64 16.69
N GLN A 23 -10.44 13.68 17.13
CA GLN A 23 -10.09 13.37 18.51
C GLN A 23 -10.69 14.37 19.52
N ILE A 24 -10.67 15.68 19.21
CA ILE A 24 -11.32 16.71 20.03
C ILE A 24 -12.84 16.47 20.10
N PHE A 25 -13.45 16.14 18.96
CA PHE A 25 -14.88 15.83 18.91
C PHE A 25 -15.23 14.59 19.76
N ALA A 26 -14.40 13.57 19.72
CA ALA A 26 -14.54 12.40 20.59
C ALA A 26 -14.45 12.76 22.08
N CYS A 27 -13.50 13.63 22.47
CA CYS A 27 -13.40 14.14 23.83
C CYS A 27 -14.67 14.87 24.27
N LEU A 28 -15.26 15.71 23.39
CA LEU A 28 -16.51 16.42 23.68
C LEU A 28 -17.70 15.46 23.86
N ILE A 29 -17.81 14.43 23.03
CA ILE A 29 -18.84 13.40 23.17
C ILE A 29 -18.71 12.68 24.51
N VAL A 30 -17.50 12.21 24.83
CA VAL A 30 -17.23 11.50 26.09
C VAL A 30 -17.56 12.37 27.29
N TYR A 31 -17.21 13.65 27.26
CA TYR A 31 -17.53 14.62 28.31
C TYR A 31 -19.04 14.82 28.46
N LYS A 32 -19.76 15.04 27.34
CA LYS A 32 -21.21 15.30 27.34
C LYS A 32 -22.02 14.11 27.82
N PHE A 33 -21.63 12.89 27.44
CA PHE A 33 -22.38 11.67 27.79
C PHE A 33 -21.91 11.04 29.13
N HIS A 34 -20.98 11.68 29.83
CA HIS A 34 -20.44 11.19 31.12
C HIS A 34 -20.00 9.72 31.08
N ILE A 35 -19.32 9.33 30.01
CA ILE A 35 -18.90 7.93 29.82
C ILE A 35 -17.92 7.53 30.92
N PRO A 36 -18.19 6.45 31.70
CA PRO A 36 -17.40 6.11 32.87
C PRO A 36 -15.96 5.70 32.54
N ASN A 37 -15.68 5.19 31.32
CA ASN A 37 -14.35 4.83 30.84
C ASN A 37 -14.00 5.56 29.53
N PRO A 38 -13.62 6.85 29.60
CA PRO A 38 -13.33 7.67 28.41
C PRO A 38 -12.18 7.11 27.57
N ASN A 39 -11.23 6.48 28.21
CA ASN A 39 -9.98 6.04 27.58
C ASN A 39 -10.19 5.03 26.45
N ILE A 40 -11.16 4.13 26.57
CA ILE A 40 -11.45 3.13 25.53
C ILE A 40 -11.83 3.82 24.23
N VAL A 41 -12.75 4.79 24.30
CA VAL A 41 -13.19 5.55 23.11
C VAL A 41 -12.02 6.31 22.50
N LEU A 42 -11.23 6.99 23.35
CA LEU A 42 -10.09 7.78 22.90
C LEU A 42 -9.00 6.93 22.25
N PHE A 43 -8.74 5.71 22.75
CA PHE A 43 -7.80 4.77 22.16
C PHE A 43 -8.28 4.23 20.81
N VAL A 44 -9.58 3.95 20.64
CA VAL A 44 -10.13 3.52 19.36
C VAL A 44 -9.98 4.61 18.30
N VAL A 45 -10.31 5.86 18.65
CA VAL A 45 -10.16 7.01 17.74
C VAL A 45 -8.69 7.27 17.42
N LEU A 46 -7.80 7.15 18.41
CA LEU A 46 -6.35 7.26 18.23
C LEU A 46 -5.84 6.22 17.24
N SER A 47 -6.22 4.94 17.42
CA SER A 47 -5.82 3.86 16.51
C SER A 47 -6.33 4.09 15.08
N ALA A 48 -7.59 4.51 14.92
CA ALA A 48 -8.16 4.84 13.62
C ALA A 48 -7.42 6.01 12.96
N SER A 49 -7.03 7.01 13.73
CA SER A 49 -6.25 8.17 13.24
C SER A 49 -4.87 7.75 12.71
N ILE A 50 -4.19 6.82 13.39
CA ILE A 50 -2.90 6.28 12.95
C ILE A 50 -3.07 5.53 11.62
N VAL A 51 -4.08 4.66 11.54
CA VAL A 51 -4.34 3.84 10.34
C VAL A 51 -4.64 4.72 9.12
N GLN A 52 -5.41 5.78 9.28
CA GLN A 52 -5.79 6.66 8.16
C GLN A 52 -4.68 7.61 7.73
N SER A 53 -4.00 8.25 8.67
CA SER A 53 -3.11 9.38 8.39
C SER A 53 -1.66 9.18 8.83
N GLY A 54 -1.35 8.07 9.49
CA GLY A 54 -0.01 7.67 9.89
C GLY A 54 0.46 8.25 11.23
N TYR A 55 1.76 8.11 11.51
CA TYR A 55 2.36 8.46 12.80
C TYR A 55 2.09 9.89 13.28
N LEU A 56 2.15 10.88 12.39
CA LEU A 56 1.91 12.28 12.76
C LEU A 56 0.49 12.50 13.31
N ALA A 57 -0.50 11.85 12.69
CA ALA A 57 -1.87 11.90 13.18
C ALA A 57 -2.00 11.23 14.56
N GLY A 58 -1.31 10.10 14.75
CA GLY A 58 -1.23 9.42 16.03
C GLY A 58 -0.64 10.29 17.15
N ILE A 59 0.46 10.99 16.87
CA ILE A 59 1.09 11.88 17.86
C ILE A 59 0.14 13.00 18.25
N ILE A 60 -0.48 13.68 17.27
CA ILE A 60 -1.42 14.78 17.54
C ILE A 60 -2.63 14.28 18.34
N SER A 61 -3.26 13.19 17.90
CA SER A 61 -4.41 12.59 18.60
C SER A 61 -4.03 12.08 19.98
N GLY A 62 -2.82 11.51 20.12
CA GLY A 62 -2.30 11.01 21.40
C GLY A 62 -2.09 12.12 22.41
N VAL A 63 -1.50 13.26 22.00
CA VAL A 63 -1.33 14.43 22.86
C VAL A 63 -2.69 14.94 23.33
N ILE A 64 -3.66 15.06 22.45
CA ILE A 64 -5.01 15.50 22.80
C ILE A 64 -5.67 14.53 23.79
N ALA A 65 -5.52 13.20 23.58
CA ALA A 65 -6.07 12.18 24.48
C ALA A 65 -5.44 12.25 25.87
N VAL A 66 -4.11 12.44 25.97
CA VAL A 66 -3.40 12.58 27.24
C VAL A 66 -3.81 13.85 27.96
N LEU A 67 -3.90 14.99 27.26
CA LEU A 67 -4.34 16.26 27.86
C LEU A 67 -5.77 16.16 28.39
N TYR A 68 -6.68 15.55 27.62
CA TYR A 68 -8.05 15.31 28.08
C TYR A 68 -8.08 14.40 29.31
N SER A 69 -7.32 13.31 29.31
CA SER A 69 -7.25 12.39 30.44
C SER A 69 -6.64 13.05 31.70
N ALA A 70 -5.63 13.89 31.51
CA ALA A 70 -5.04 14.68 32.59
C ALA A 70 -6.09 15.61 33.20
N PHE A 71 -6.88 16.31 32.40
CA PHE A 71 -7.97 17.16 32.89
C PHE A 71 -9.06 16.35 33.57
N PHE A 72 -9.46 15.22 33.03
CA PHE A 72 -10.55 14.38 33.55
C PHE A 72 -10.22 13.73 34.90
N PHE A 73 -8.96 13.31 35.11
CA PHE A 73 -8.51 12.67 36.35
C PHE A 73 -7.96 13.64 37.39
N SER A 74 -7.90 14.94 37.09
CA SER A 74 -7.43 15.93 38.06
C SER A 74 -8.48 16.19 39.16
N THR A 75 -8.03 16.54 40.35
CA THR A 75 -8.89 16.95 41.46
C THR A 75 -9.35 18.39 41.23
N ASP A 76 -10.66 18.66 41.38
CA ASP A 76 -11.28 19.97 41.19
C ASP A 76 -11.02 20.63 39.82
N HIS A 77 -10.81 19.81 38.77
CA HIS A 77 -10.45 20.27 37.42
C HIS A 77 -9.24 21.22 37.40
N SER A 78 -8.38 21.14 38.43
CA SER A 78 -7.12 21.86 38.48
C SER A 78 -6.01 20.98 37.89
N TRP A 79 -5.35 21.41 36.84
CA TRP A 79 -4.33 20.65 36.07
C TRP A 79 -3.13 20.14 36.89
N ILE A 80 -3.03 20.46 38.18
CA ILE A 80 -1.84 20.29 39.01
C ILE A 80 -2.03 19.27 40.12
N PHE A 81 -3.26 19.09 40.62
CA PHE A 81 -3.50 18.24 41.79
C PHE A 81 -4.17 16.91 41.39
N TYR A 82 -3.44 15.82 41.70
CA TYR A 82 -3.91 14.45 41.46
C TYR A 82 -3.88 13.64 42.76
N THR A 83 -4.89 12.85 42.97
CA THR A 83 -4.82 11.81 43.99
C THR A 83 -3.80 10.75 43.57
N PRO A 84 -3.14 10.01 44.50
CA PRO A 84 -2.16 8.97 44.14
C PRO A 84 -2.72 7.95 43.13
N ILE A 85 -3.99 7.53 43.32
CA ILE A 85 -4.67 6.58 42.44
C ILE A 85 -4.88 7.14 41.02
N ASN A 86 -5.22 8.42 40.90
CA ASN A 86 -5.44 9.05 39.60
C ASN A 86 -4.14 9.36 38.86
N ARG A 87 -3.05 9.63 39.60
CA ARG A 87 -1.73 9.75 39.04
C ARG A 87 -1.26 8.45 38.41
N ASP A 88 -1.46 7.32 39.09
CA ASP A 88 -1.08 6.00 38.57
C ASP A 88 -1.88 5.64 37.31
N LYS A 89 -3.18 5.94 37.29
CA LYS A 89 -4.02 5.80 36.07
C LYS A 89 -3.49 6.63 34.92
N LEU A 90 -3.07 7.88 35.18
CA LEU A 90 -2.52 8.74 34.14
C LEU A 90 -1.21 8.17 33.56
N CYS A 91 -0.31 7.66 34.39
CA CYS A 91 0.89 6.97 33.93
C CYS A 91 0.57 5.80 33.00
N VAL A 92 -0.41 4.94 33.36
CA VAL A 92 -0.85 3.84 32.50
C VAL A 92 -1.41 4.31 31.17
N ILE A 93 -2.16 5.42 31.17
CA ILE A 93 -2.71 6.01 29.95
C ILE A 93 -1.59 6.50 29.03
N VAL A 94 -0.61 7.21 29.57
CA VAL A 94 0.53 7.71 28.78
C VAL A 94 1.31 6.54 28.15
N LEU A 95 1.62 5.50 28.94
CA LEU A 95 2.26 4.29 28.43
C LEU A 95 1.41 3.60 27.36
N GLY A 96 0.09 3.53 27.57
CA GLY A 96 -0.85 2.96 26.59
C GLY A 96 -0.89 3.75 25.28
N VAL A 97 -0.88 5.08 25.32
CA VAL A 97 -0.83 5.94 24.12
C VAL A 97 0.46 5.72 23.35
N ILE A 98 1.60 5.71 24.03
CA ILE A 98 2.92 5.48 23.40
C ILE A 98 2.96 4.08 22.77
N SER A 99 2.55 3.05 23.51
CA SER A 99 2.49 1.67 23.00
C SER A 99 1.57 1.54 21.79
N ASN A 100 0.40 2.18 21.81
CA ASN A 100 -0.54 2.18 20.70
C ASN A 100 0.05 2.83 19.44
N ILE A 101 0.68 3.99 19.57
CA ILE A 101 1.34 4.68 18.45
C ILE A 101 2.42 3.81 17.82
N ILE A 102 3.26 3.17 18.63
CA ILE A 102 4.34 2.32 18.13
C ILE A 102 3.76 1.06 17.45
N LEU A 103 2.85 0.36 18.13
CA LEU A 103 2.31 -0.91 17.64
C LEU A 103 1.51 -0.74 16.34
N VAL A 104 0.53 0.17 16.36
CA VAL A 104 -0.36 0.40 15.20
C VAL A 104 0.40 1.05 14.06
N GLY A 105 1.34 1.96 14.38
CA GLY A 105 2.18 2.60 13.38
C GLY A 105 3.09 1.60 12.67
N ASN A 106 3.74 0.69 13.39
CA ASN A 106 4.57 -0.35 12.81
C ASN A 106 3.75 -1.32 11.96
N LEU A 107 2.56 -1.71 12.44
CA LEU A 107 1.65 -2.58 11.70
C LEU A 107 1.21 -1.93 10.38
N GLN A 108 0.88 -0.65 10.41
CA GLN A 108 0.50 0.10 9.20
C GLN A 108 1.64 0.17 8.18
N GLU A 109 2.87 0.42 8.65
CA GLU A 109 4.03 0.47 7.77
C GLU A 109 4.30 -0.91 7.15
N ALA A 110 4.20 -1.99 7.93
CA ALA A 110 4.33 -3.35 7.44
C ALA A 110 3.26 -3.68 6.36
N ASN A 111 2.01 -3.29 6.58
CA ASN A 111 0.94 -3.47 5.61
C ASN A 111 1.19 -2.70 4.31
N ARG A 112 1.64 -1.45 4.39
CA ARG A 112 2.01 -0.67 3.20
C ARG A 112 3.14 -1.30 2.41
N GLN A 113 4.16 -1.81 3.09
CA GLN A 113 5.26 -2.51 2.42
C GLN A 113 4.79 -3.81 1.76
N ALA A 114 3.85 -4.54 2.38
CA ALA A 114 3.24 -5.73 1.80
C ALA A 114 2.44 -5.38 0.53
N GLU A 115 1.62 -4.34 0.56
CA GLU A 115 0.87 -3.85 -0.61
C GLU A 115 1.78 -3.45 -1.77
N HIS A 116 2.88 -2.72 -1.48
CA HIS A 116 3.87 -2.36 -2.49
C HIS A 116 4.55 -3.58 -3.12
N LYS A 117 4.88 -4.61 -2.31
CA LYS A 117 5.45 -5.86 -2.81
C LYS A 117 4.48 -6.62 -3.70
N ILE A 118 3.20 -6.71 -3.30
CA ILE A 118 2.15 -7.36 -4.10
C ILE A 118 1.98 -6.64 -5.44
N ALA A 119 1.84 -5.32 -5.45
CA ALA A 119 1.70 -4.54 -6.67
C ALA A 119 2.91 -4.70 -7.62
N LYS A 120 4.14 -4.79 -7.07
CA LYS A 120 5.35 -5.06 -7.85
C LYS A 120 5.31 -6.44 -8.47
N LEU A 121 4.99 -7.48 -7.69
CA LEU A 121 4.88 -8.86 -8.17
C LEU A 121 3.81 -9.02 -9.26
N GLU A 122 2.68 -8.32 -9.14
CA GLU A 122 1.63 -8.32 -10.17
C GLU A 122 2.12 -7.69 -11.47
N SER A 123 2.84 -6.57 -11.39
CA SER A 123 3.41 -5.92 -12.56
C SER A 123 4.45 -6.81 -13.27
N GLU A 124 5.33 -7.46 -12.51
CA GLU A 124 6.32 -8.41 -13.04
C GLU A 124 5.66 -9.62 -13.71
N LYS A 125 4.62 -10.20 -13.08
CA LYS A 125 3.84 -11.29 -13.69
C LYS A 125 3.18 -10.87 -15.00
N LYS A 126 2.64 -9.67 -15.05
CA LYS A 126 1.99 -9.13 -16.26
C LYS A 126 2.99 -8.90 -17.39
N GLN A 127 4.19 -8.44 -17.05
CA GLN A 127 5.26 -8.26 -18.02
C GLN A 127 5.74 -9.62 -18.56
N LYS A 128 6.01 -10.59 -17.67
CA LYS A 128 6.46 -11.91 -18.05
C LYS A 128 5.45 -12.66 -18.93
N LYS A 129 4.14 -12.46 -18.68
CA LYS A 129 3.09 -13.01 -19.53
C LYS A 129 3.14 -12.43 -20.96
N LYS A 130 3.35 -11.11 -21.09
CA LYS A 130 3.51 -10.47 -22.41
C LYS A 130 4.74 -10.96 -23.16
N GLU A 131 5.86 -11.11 -22.46
CA GLU A 131 7.09 -11.65 -23.05
C GLU A 131 6.88 -13.08 -23.58
N LEU A 132 6.18 -13.92 -22.82
CA LEU A 132 5.84 -15.27 -23.23
C LEU A 132 4.94 -15.32 -24.46
N GLU A 133 3.91 -14.44 -24.51
CA GLU A 133 3.02 -14.30 -25.67
C GLU A 133 3.81 -13.87 -26.92
N GLN A 134 4.74 -12.92 -26.79
CA GLN A 134 5.61 -12.48 -27.89
C GLN A 134 6.55 -13.59 -28.38
N GLN A 135 7.12 -14.39 -27.44
CA GLN A 135 7.93 -15.52 -27.80
C GLN A 135 7.15 -16.60 -28.58
N ASP A 136 5.92 -16.86 -28.17
CA ASP A 136 5.04 -17.80 -28.87
C ASP A 136 4.67 -17.34 -30.28
N GLU A 137 4.40 -16.07 -30.46
CA GLU A 137 4.15 -15.47 -31.78
C GLU A 137 5.37 -15.56 -32.68
N LEU A 138 6.55 -15.22 -32.16
CA LEU A 138 7.82 -15.31 -32.88
C LEU A 138 8.11 -16.76 -33.30
N ARG A 139 7.90 -17.71 -32.38
CA ARG A 139 8.07 -19.14 -32.67
C ARG A 139 7.13 -19.62 -33.78
N LYS A 140 5.88 -19.21 -33.77
CA LYS A 140 4.91 -19.55 -34.83
C LYS A 140 5.32 -18.96 -36.16
N ALA A 141 5.78 -17.71 -36.19
CA ALA A 141 6.27 -17.06 -37.40
C ALA A 141 7.51 -17.75 -37.96
N LEU A 142 8.44 -18.19 -37.09
CA LEU A 142 9.64 -18.93 -37.50
C LEU A 142 9.30 -20.27 -38.12
N ILE A 143 8.38 -21.05 -37.53
CA ILE A 143 7.91 -22.33 -38.08
C ILE A 143 7.22 -22.12 -39.44
N ALA A 144 6.41 -21.09 -39.58
CA ALA A 144 5.75 -20.78 -40.86
C ALA A 144 6.77 -20.40 -41.94
N ALA A 145 7.81 -19.62 -41.59
CA ALA A 145 8.87 -19.26 -42.53
C ALA A 145 9.71 -20.47 -42.95
N ASP A 146 10.05 -21.37 -42.03
CA ASP A 146 10.82 -22.61 -42.32
C ASP A 146 10.01 -23.56 -43.25
N THR A 147 8.71 -23.74 -42.98
CA THR A 147 7.82 -24.56 -43.82
C THR A 147 7.69 -23.96 -45.24
N ALA A 148 7.53 -22.64 -45.36
CA ALA A 148 7.48 -21.98 -46.66
C ALA A 148 8.80 -22.11 -47.44
N ASN A 149 9.92 -21.99 -46.73
CA ASN A 149 11.26 -22.12 -47.37
C ASN A 149 11.54 -23.57 -47.85
N ARG A 150 11.12 -24.56 -47.07
CA ARG A 150 11.21 -25.99 -47.49
C ARG A 150 10.32 -26.27 -48.70
N ALA A 151 9.09 -25.76 -48.72
CA ALA A 151 8.19 -25.89 -49.87
C ALA A 151 8.82 -25.27 -51.12
N LYS A 152 9.38 -24.05 -51.01
CA LYS A 152 10.09 -23.36 -52.09
C LYS A 152 11.28 -24.18 -52.65
N SER A 153 12.11 -24.76 -51.75
CA SER A 153 13.25 -25.59 -52.11
C SER A 153 12.82 -26.86 -52.84
N THR A 154 11.80 -27.54 -52.37
CA THR A 154 11.22 -28.75 -53.02
C THR A 154 10.63 -28.42 -54.40
N PHE A 155 9.94 -27.28 -54.50
CA PHE A 155 9.43 -26.82 -55.79
C PHE A 155 10.54 -26.56 -56.81
N LEU A 156 11.63 -25.89 -56.41
CA LEU A 156 12.76 -25.60 -57.30
C LEU A 156 13.49 -26.90 -57.74
N LEU A 157 13.64 -27.86 -56.84
CA LEU A 157 14.21 -29.17 -57.17
C LEU A 157 13.38 -29.95 -58.19
N ASN A 158 12.06 -29.97 -58.02
CA ASN A 158 11.12 -30.64 -58.95
C ASN A 158 11.13 -29.93 -60.31
N MET A 159 11.03 -28.59 -60.34
CA MET A 159 11.15 -27.84 -61.60
C MET A 159 12.47 -28.08 -62.33
N SER A 160 13.60 -28.14 -61.60
CA SER A 160 14.93 -28.42 -62.20
C SER A 160 14.96 -29.79 -62.83
N HIS A 161 14.33 -30.77 -62.22
CA HIS A 161 14.20 -32.15 -62.76
C HIS A 161 13.31 -32.19 -64.00
N ASP A 162 12.15 -31.50 -63.94
CA ASP A 162 11.15 -31.49 -65.04
C ASP A 162 11.66 -30.73 -66.27
N ILE A 163 12.54 -29.74 -66.12
CA ILE A 163 13.19 -29.02 -67.21
C ILE A 163 14.32 -29.84 -67.80
N ARG A 164 15.08 -30.57 -67.01
CA ARG A 164 16.23 -31.38 -67.48
C ARG A 164 15.79 -32.57 -68.32
N THR A 165 14.65 -33.18 -68.04
CA THR A 165 14.16 -34.38 -68.75
C THR A 165 13.89 -34.11 -70.23
N PRO A 166 13.13 -33.07 -70.66
CA PRO A 166 12.92 -32.78 -72.06
C PRO A 166 14.17 -32.25 -72.77
N LEU A 167 15.06 -31.51 -72.06
CA LEU A 167 16.27 -30.96 -72.66
C LEU A 167 17.25 -32.07 -73.06
N ASN A 168 17.37 -33.15 -72.32
CA ASN A 168 18.23 -34.31 -72.67
C ASN A 168 17.64 -35.12 -73.83
N GLY A 169 16.33 -35.05 -74.11
CA GLY A 169 15.68 -35.70 -75.23
C GLY A 169 15.82 -34.99 -76.58
N ILE A 170 16.31 -33.76 -76.62
CA ILE A 170 16.48 -32.96 -77.87
C ILE A 170 17.87 -33.21 -78.49
N TRP A 171 18.82 -33.84 -77.79
CA TRP A 171 20.19 -34.06 -78.25
C TRP A 171 20.48 -35.52 -78.73
N LEU A 172 19.43 -36.31 -78.96
CA LEU A 172 19.44 -37.61 -79.64
C LEU A 172 18.65 -37.55 -80.93
#